data_546260cc5afd21d70be7d22f217c507d
#
_entry.id   546260cc5afd21d70be7d22f217c507d
#
_cell.length_a   1.000
_cell.length_b   1.000
_cell.length_c   1.000
_cell.angle_alpha   90.00
_cell.angle_beta   90.00
_cell.angle_gamma   90.00
#
_symmetry.space_group_name_H-M   'P 1'
#
loop_
_entity.id
_entity.type
_entity.pdbx_description
1 polymer ?
#
loop_
_entity_poly.entity_id
_entity_poly.type
_entity_poly.pdbx_seq_one_letter_code
_entity_poly.pdbx_strand_id
1 'polypeptide(L)'
;MLKTEPNDSFLNYALALEFAKANDVHKAIELIENVLLREVNYLGAYYQLGKFYEQIQDLPKAIDTYTKGIAIAKSIKNNKALGELNEALWMLED
;
A
#
# COMPACT_ATOMS: atom_id res chain seq x y z
N MET A 1 14.52 16.23 21.05
CA MET A 1 13.22 15.58 21.16
C MET A 1 12.61 15.36 19.79
N LEU A 2 12.17 14.16 19.57
CA LEU A 2 11.56 13.84 18.31
C LEU A 2 10.15 14.39 18.25
N LYS A 3 9.90 15.13 17.19
CA LYS A 3 8.60 15.66 16.94
C LYS A 3 7.84 14.71 16.04
N THR A 4 6.73 14.23 16.53
CA THR A 4 5.88 13.37 15.73
C THR A 4 5.03 14.24 14.83
N GLU A 5 5.26 14.14 13.53
CA GLU A 5 4.50 14.92 12.58
C GLU A 5 3.29 14.13 12.12
N PRO A 6 2.10 14.74 12.11
CA PRO A 6 0.92 14.02 11.64
C PRO A 6 1.04 13.54 10.20
N ASN A 7 1.97 14.16 9.47
CA ASN A 7 2.16 13.83 8.05
C ASN A 7 3.33 12.91 7.78
N ASP A 8 3.91 12.34 8.83
CA ASP A 8 5.05 11.43 8.67
C ASP A 8 4.58 10.15 7.99
N SER A 9 5.13 9.89 6.80
CA SER A 9 4.72 8.74 6.02
C SER A 9 5.01 7.41 6.72
N PHE A 10 6.19 7.29 7.33
CA PHE A 10 6.52 6.07 8.04
C PHE A 10 5.56 5.82 9.20
N LEU A 11 5.25 6.86 9.96
CA LEU A 11 4.33 6.75 11.09
C LEU A 11 2.94 6.36 10.60
N ASN A 12 2.45 7.01 9.56
CA ASN A 12 1.13 6.70 9.02
C ASN A 12 1.08 5.29 8.45
N TYR A 13 2.17 4.85 7.83
CA TYR A 13 2.26 3.48 7.33
C TYR A 13 2.18 2.49 8.50
N ALA A 14 2.94 2.73 9.55
CA ALA A 14 2.93 1.84 10.73
C ALA A 14 1.57 1.82 11.40
N LEU A 15 0.92 3.00 11.52
CA LEU A 15 -0.40 3.07 12.11
C LEU A 15 -1.42 2.30 11.28
N ALA A 16 -1.31 2.37 9.96
CA ALA A 16 -2.22 1.64 9.09
C ALA A 16 -2.16 0.15 9.37
N LEU A 17 -0.95 -0.38 9.54
CA LEU A 17 -0.80 -1.80 9.83
C LEU A 17 -1.43 -2.16 11.18
N GLU A 18 -1.32 -1.27 12.16
CA GLU A 18 -1.94 -1.53 13.46
C GLU A 18 -3.45 -1.49 13.38
N PHE A 19 -4.03 -0.54 12.65
CA PHE A 19 -5.47 -0.50 12.47
C PHE A 19 -5.97 -1.75 11.76
N ALA A 20 -5.22 -2.22 10.76
CA ALA A 20 -5.62 -3.43 10.05
C ALA A 20 -5.62 -4.64 10.98
N LYS A 21 -4.64 -4.73 11.88
CA LYS A 21 -4.59 -5.79 12.87
C LYS A 21 -5.79 -5.75 13.79
N ALA A 22 -6.29 -4.55 14.06
CA ALA A 22 -7.46 -4.36 14.94
C ALA A 22 -8.78 -4.50 14.16
N ASN A 23 -8.71 -4.97 12.92
CA ASN A 23 -9.87 -5.15 12.05
C ASN A 23 -10.51 -3.85 11.60
N ASP A 24 -9.78 -2.73 11.67
CA ASP A 24 -10.26 -1.46 11.15
C ASP A 24 -9.60 -1.20 9.82
N VAL A 25 -9.97 -1.98 8.82
CA VAL A 25 -9.32 -1.93 7.51
C VAL A 25 -9.62 -0.62 6.79
N HIS A 26 -10.81 -0.06 6.97
CA HIS A 26 -11.15 1.20 6.33
C HIS A 26 -10.24 2.35 6.80
N LYS A 27 -9.96 2.39 8.10
CA LYS A 27 -9.03 3.38 8.62
C LYS A 27 -7.61 3.14 8.09
N ALA A 28 -7.23 1.87 7.99
CA ALA A 28 -5.92 1.50 7.44
C ALA A 28 -5.79 1.99 6.00
N ILE A 29 -6.83 1.80 5.18
CA ILE A 29 -6.84 2.27 3.80
C ILE A 29 -6.66 3.78 3.74
N GLU A 30 -7.39 4.51 4.56
CA GLU A 30 -7.30 5.96 4.58
C GLU A 30 -5.88 6.44 4.86
N LEU A 31 -5.24 5.82 5.86
CA LEU A 31 -3.88 6.21 6.23
C LEU A 31 -2.88 5.90 5.11
N ILE A 32 -3.02 4.73 4.48
CA ILE A 32 -2.10 4.36 3.40
C ILE A 32 -2.30 5.25 2.17
N GLU A 33 -3.54 5.61 1.87
CA GLU A 33 -3.78 6.51 0.74
C GLU A 33 -3.12 7.86 0.98
N ASN A 34 -3.16 8.34 2.24
CA ASN A 34 -2.47 9.57 2.57
C ASN A 34 -0.96 9.46 2.39
N VAL A 35 -0.39 8.30 2.75
CA VAL A 35 1.04 8.07 2.51
C VAL A 35 1.36 8.23 1.03
N LEU A 36 0.55 7.64 0.15
CA LEU A 36 0.81 7.67 -1.27
C LEU A 36 0.60 9.04 -1.90
N LEU A 37 -0.28 9.85 -1.32
CA LEU A 37 -0.42 11.23 -1.78
C LEU A 37 0.84 12.04 -1.54
N ARG A 38 1.58 11.71 -0.49
CA ARG A 38 2.79 12.42 -0.13
C ARG A 38 4.03 11.83 -0.76
N GLU A 39 4.09 10.49 -0.82
CA GLU A 39 5.27 9.80 -1.33
C GLU A 39 4.83 8.72 -2.30
N VAL A 40 4.71 9.13 -3.55
CA VAL A 40 4.23 8.24 -4.60
C VAL A 40 5.14 7.05 -4.82
N ASN A 41 6.40 7.13 -4.39
CA ASN A 41 7.37 6.05 -4.55
C ASN A 41 7.45 5.11 -3.34
N TYR A 42 6.54 5.23 -2.39
CA TYR A 42 6.55 4.39 -1.20
C TYR A 42 5.96 3.03 -1.54
N LEU A 43 6.80 2.15 -2.09
CA LEU A 43 6.33 0.91 -2.70
C LEU A 43 5.62 -0.04 -1.75
N GLY A 44 6.08 -0.12 -0.50
CA GLY A 44 5.40 -0.97 0.48
C GLY A 44 3.95 -0.59 0.68
N ALA A 45 3.63 0.69 0.51
CA ALA A 45 2.26 1.16 0.68
C ALA A 45 1.34 0.60 -0.41
N TYR A 46 1.82 0.48 -1.64
CA TYR A 46 1.00 -0.12 -2.71
C TYR A 46 0.68 -1.57 -2.39
N TYR A 47 1.67 -2.30 -1.90
CA TYR A 47 1.46 -3.70 -1.56
C TYR A 47 0.41 -3.83 -0.46
N GLN A 48 0.56 -3.05 0.62
CA GLN A 48 -0.38 -3.13 1.74
C GLN A 48 -1.76 -2.64 1.34
N LEU A 49 -1.83 -1.55 0.59
CA LEU A 49 -3.12 -1.02 0.16
C LEU A 49 -3.88 -2.05 -0.69
N GLY A 50 -3.17 -2.70 -1.61
CA GLY A 50 -3.78 -3.75 -2.40
C GLY A 50 -4.33 -4.87 -1.53
N LYS A 51 -3.57 -5.28 -0.51
CA LYS A 51 -4.01 -6.32 0.41
C LYS A 51 -5.24 -5.88 1.20
N PHE A 52 -5.29 -4.61 1.62
CA PHE A 52 -6.44 -4.10 2.35
C PHE A 52 -7.69 -4.09 1.46
N TYR A 53 -7.54 -3.70 0.20
CA TYR A 53 -8.68 -3.74 -0.72
C TYR A 53 -9.15 -5.17 -0.94
N GLU A 54 -8.23 -6.15 -0.99
CA GLU A 54 -8.63 -7.55 -1.06
C GLU A 54 -9.47 -7.94 0.16
N GLN A 55 -9.09 -7.47 1.34
CA GLN A 55 -9.82 -7.80 2.56
C GLN A 55 -11.25 -7.32 2.54
N ILE A 56 -11.51 -6.16 1.94
CA ILE A 56 -12.88 -5.66 1.84
C ILE A 56 -13.53 -6.08 0.53
N GLN A 57 -12.88 -6.98 -0.19
CA GLN A 57 -13.40 -7.58 -1.41
C GLN A 57 -13.62 -6.59 -2.54
N ASP A 58 -12.81 -5.53 -2.56
CA ASP A 58 -12.83 -4.58 -3.65
C ASP A 58 -11.70 -4.94 -4.62
N LEU A 59 -11.92 -6.00 -5.38
CA LEU A 59 -10.89 -6.50 -6.27
C LEU A 59 -10.48 -5.52 -7.36
N PRO A 60 -11.40 -4.78 -7.98
CA PRO A 60 -10.98 -3.79 -8.98
C PRO A 60 -9.99 -2.78 -8.41
N LYS A 61 -10.20 -2.30 -7.18
CA LYS A 61 -9.27 -1.36 -6.58
C LYS A 61 -7.96 -2.02 -6.19
N ALA A 62 -8.01 -3.29 -5.76
CA ALA A 62 -6.78 -4.01 -5.45
C ALA A 62 -5.92 -4.16 -6.71
N ILE A 63 -6.54 -4.54 -7.82
CA ILE A 63 -5.83 -4.69 -9.09
C ILE A 63 -5.23 -3.36 -9.54
N ASP A 64 -6.02 -2.29 -9.46
CA ASP A 64 -5.54 -0.97 -9.85
C ASP A 64 -4.34 -0.55 -8.99
N THR A 65 -4.41 -0.80 -7.70
CA THR A 65 -3.35 -0.43 -6.77
C THR A 65 -2.06 -1.19 -7.07
N TYR A 66 -2.14 -2.49 -7.26
CA TYR A 66 -0.95 -3.27 -7.60
C TYR A 66 -0.37 -2.83 -8.94
N THR A 67 -1.23 -2.55 -9.91
CA THR A 67 -0.78 -2.11 -11.23
C THR A 67 0.00 -0.80 -11.14
N LYS A 68 -0.50 0.14 -10.35
CA LYS A 68 0.20 1.41 -10.14
C LYS A 68 1.56 1.19 -9.46
N GLY A 69 1.57 0.34 -8.43
CA GLY A 69 2.82 0.03 -7.74
C GLY A 69 3.85 -0.61 -8.67
N ILE A 70 3.38 -1.48 -9.57
CA ILE A 70 4.26 -2.12 -10.53
C ILE A 70 4.90 -1.08 -11.45
N ALA A 71 4.10 -0.12 -11.93
CA ALA A 71 4.63 0.93 -12.80
C ALA A 71 5.71 1.74 -12.09
N ILE A 72 5.47 2.09 -10.83
CA ILE A 72 6.45 2.83 -10.03
C ILE A 72 7.71 1.99 -9.80
N ALA A 73 7.53 0.72 -9.43
CA ALA A 73 8.68 -0.15 -9.17
C ALA A 73 9.56 -0.31 -10.40
N LYS A 74 8.94 -0.41 -11.58
CA LYS A 74 9.70 -0.47 -12.83
C LYS A 74 10.47 0.82 -13.08
N SER A 75 9.82 1.96 -12.84
CA SER A 75 10.45 3.24 -13.14
C SER A 75 11.66 3.52 -12.25
N ILE A 76 11.63 3.06 -11.00
CA ILE A 76 12.76 3.27 -10.09
C ILE A 76 13.64 2.03 -9.97
N LYS A 77 13.34 1.00 -10.76
CA LYS A 77 14.15 -0.22 -10.86
C LYS A 77 14.27 -0.97 -9.54
N ASN A 78 13.21 -1.01 -8.78
CA ASN A 78 13.17 -1.79 -7.55
C ASN A 78 12.64 -3.19 -7.87
N ASN A 79 13.56 -4.10 -8.18
CA ASN A 79 13.17 -5.42 -8.66
C ASN A 79 12.51 -6.28 -7.58
N LYS A 80 12.89 -6.10 -6.33
CA LYS A 80 12.26 -6.86 -5.25
C LYS A 80 10.79 -6.50 -5.11
N ALA A 81 10.50 -5.21 -5.05
CA ALA A 81 9.11 -4.76 -4.95
C ALA A 81 8.32 -5.13 -6.20
N LEU A 82 8.96 -5.03 -7.36
CA LEU A 82 8.31 -5.41 -8.61
C LEU A 82 7.86 -6.87 -8.56
N GLY A 83 8.74 -7.76 -8.11
CA GLY A 83 8.40 -9.18 -8.01
C GLY A 83 7.25 -9.43 -7.06
N GLU A 84 7.27 -8.78 -5.90
CA GLU A 84 6.21 -8.95 -4.90
C GLU A 84 4.86 -8.46 -5.43
N LEU A 85 4.86 -7.30 -6.08
CA LEU A 85 3.64 -6.72 -6.61
C LEU A 85 3.09 -7.54 -7.77
N ASN A 86 3.97 -8.02 -8.64
CA ASN A 86 3.56 -8.88 -9.76
C ASN A 86 2.92 -10.16 -9.24
N GLU A 87 3.51 -10.77 -8.23
CA GLU A 87 2.96 -11.98 -7.68
C GLU A 87 1.57 -11.73 -7.07
N ALA A 88 1.44 -10.64 -6.33
CA ALA A 88 0.16 -10.31 -5.71
C ALA A 88 -0.92 -10.12 -6.79
N LEU A 89 -0.58 -9.40 -7.86
CA LEU A 89 -1.52 -9.15 -8.94
C LEU A 89 -1.88 -10.45 -9.65
N TRP A 90 -0.86 -11.27 -9.93
CA TRP A 90 -1.06 -12.52 -10.64
C TRP A 90 -2.04 -13.43 -9.90
N MET A 91 -1.96 -13.47 -8.57
CA MET A 91 -2.83 -14.30 -7.78
C MET A 91 -4.30 -13.86 -7.86
N LEU A 92 -4.54 -12.60 -8.17
CA LEU A 92 -5.90 -12.09 -8.31
C LEU A 92 -6.50 -12.33 -9.68
N GLU A 93 -5.65 -12.58 -10.67
CA GLU A 93 -6.11 -12.74 -12.05
C GLU A 93 -6.53 -14.15 -12.39
N ASP A 94 -6.48 -15.01 -11.45
CA ASP A 94 -6.74 -16.42 -11.66
C ASP A 94 -8.23 -16.71 -11.95
#